data_eab191f1d0d6cfe3dcc351a06698fd15
#
_entry.id   eab191f1d0d6cfe3dcc351a06698fd15
#
_cell.length_a   1.000
_cell.length_b   1.000
_cell.length_c   1.000
_cell.angle_alpha   90.00
_cell.angle_beta   90.00
_cell.angle_gamma   90.00
#
_symmetry.space_group_name_H-M   'P 1'
#
loop_
_entity.id
_entity.type
_entity.pdbx_description
1 polymer ?
#
loop_
_entity_poly.entity_id
_entity_poly.type
_entity_poly.pdbx_seq_one_letter_code
_entity_poly.pdbx_strand_id
1 'polypeptide(L)'
;VVLDESLQPFMEKIDGVFASLPDKDKKELVSQIVPGQPVPYDERLGWTGDTQVFCRAASYNANVSAFFEKWMRDMRDGQRSDGAYPDVAPHSWVGYGQAAWADAGIIVPWTIYLMYDNKKILQDNYASMEKYMEFLSHQKGDGYNYNGAGTNYGDWLSYEDTERRYVSVCYYAYTAQLMAKISEALKTDDCDAYASKAKAYRKLAQEIKKEFQTRYVDADGDLKQKSQTAYLLALKLDLFPTEEARKKGVETLVRKIAGNGNRLSTGFVGTAILNQTLSQFGESNTAYDLLLQRNNPSWLYSIDQGATTIWERWDSYTKEKGFGPVSMNSFNHYSYGAVSEWMYRTMGGIDIDETRP
;
A
#
# COMPACT_ATOMS: atom_id res chain seq x y z
N VAL A 1 25.63 1.22 27.79
CA VAL A 1 25.13 0.21 26.84
C VAL A 1 26.35 -0.57 26.41
N VAL A 2 26.48 -1.81 26.84
CA VAL A 2 27.53 -2.72 26.36
C VAL A 2 27.07 -3.18 24.98
N LEU A 3 27.78 -2.77 23.95
CA LEU A 3 27.53 -3.26 22.59
C LEU A 3 27.91 -4.75 22.54
N ASP A 4 26.99 -5.56 22.01
CA ASP A 4 27.20 -6.99 21.79
C ASP A 4 28.40 -7.18 20.84
N GLU A 5 29.37 -8.02 21.21
CA GLU A 5 30.56 -8.33 20.42
C GLU A 5 30.22 -8.86 19.01
N SER A 6 29.01 -9.40 18.82
CA SER A 6 28.50 -9.84 17.52
C SER A 6 28.31 -8.69 16.51
N LEU A 7 28.24 -7.44 16.99
CA LEU A 7 28.08 -6.24 16.16
C LEU A 7 29.43 -5.64 15.70
N GLN A 8 30.56 -6.10 16.25
CA GLN A 8 31.89 -5.59 15.94
C GLN A 8 32.24 -5.62 14.43
N PRO A 9 32.02 -6.72 13.70
CA PRO A 9 32.29 -6.76 12.26
C PRO A 9 31.40 -5.83 11.43
N PHE A 10 30.20 -5.54 11.95
CA PHE A 10 29.27 -4.62 11.32
C PHE A 10 29.70 -3.17 11.54
N MET A 11 30.18 -2.84 12.73
CA MET A 11 30.72 -1.52 13.06
C MET A 11 31.99 -1.20 12.26
N GLU A 12 32.90 -2.16 12.15
CA GLU A 12 34.13 -2.01 11.33
C GLU A 12 33.81 -1.77 9.84
N LYS A 13 32.75 -2.40 9.34
CA LYS A 13 32.28 -2.19 7.97
C LYS A 13 31.63 -0.81 7.79
N ILE A 14 30.88 -0.34 8.78
CA ILE A 14 30.32 1.02 8.81
C ILE A 14 31.45 2.05 8.86
N ASP A 15 32.47 1.83 9.69
CA ASP A 15 33.63 2.71 9.80
C ASP A 15 34.43 2.77 8.49
N GLY A 16 34.54 1.66 7.78
CA GLY A 16 35.13 1.61 6.44
C GLY A 16 34.36 2.38 5.39
N VAL A 17 33.03 2.25 5.39
CA VAL A 17 32.14 3.04 4.50
C VAL A 17 32.18 4.52 4.88
N PHE A 18 32.13 4.84 6.17
CA PHE A 18 32.22 6.21 6.65
C PHE A 18 33.55 6.85 6.28
N ALA A 19 34.68 6.12 6.43
CA ALA A 19 35.99 6.60 6.05
C ALA A 19 36.11 6.94 4.56
N SER A 20 35.36 6.25 3.70
CA SER A 20 35.38 6.45 2.24
C SER A 20 34.49 7.60 1.75
N LEU A 21 33.64 8.17 2.61
CA LEU A 21 32.77 9.29 2.23
C LEU A 21 33.56 10.60 2.04
N PRO A 22 33.13 11.48 1.11
CA PRO A 22 33.65 12.83 1.01
C PRO A 22 33.47 13.62 2.33
N ASP A 23 34.39 14.51 2.67
CA ASP A 23 34.38 15.26 3.94
C ASP A 23 33.10 16.09 4.14
N LYS A 24 32.46 16.54 3.06
CA LYS A 24 31.17 17.22 3.11
C LYS A 24 30.07 16.29 3.63
N ASP A 25 30.04 15.08 3.11
CA ASP A 25 29.01 14.06 3.45
C ASP A 25 29.25 13.50 4.86
N LYS A 26 30.52 13.36 5.28
CA LYS A 26 30.88 13.03 6.66
C LYS A 26 30.40 14.09 7.65
N LYS A 27 30.59 15.36 7.34
CA LYS A 27 30.12 16.48 8.21
C LYS A 27 28.61 16.52 8.31
N GLU A 28 27.91 16.26 7.21
CA GLU A 28 26.46 16.21 7.17
C GLU A 28 25.93 15.01 7.99
N LEU A 29 26.51 13.83 7.81
CA LEU A 29 26.17 12.62 8.57
C LEU A 29 26.46 12.78 10.07
N VAL A 30 27.61 13.34 10.45
CA VAL A 30 27.99 13.59 11.87
C VAL A 30 27.09 14.65 12.51
N SER A 31 26.70 15.69 11.77
CA SER A 31 25.78 16.72 12.29
C SER A 31 24.40 16.16 12.64
N GLN A 32 24.02 15.01 12.06
CA GLN A 32 22.78 14.32 12.32
C GLN A 32 22.86 13.32 13.49
N ILE A 33 24.05 12.91 13.90
CA ILE A 33 24.30 11.93 14.96
C ILE A 33 24.66 12.61 16.31
N VAL A 34 25.00 13.91 16.31
CA VAL A 34 25.46 14.60 17.52
C VAL A 34 24.29 14.94 18.46
N PRO A 35 24.35 14.54 19.76
CA PRO A 35 23.31 14.86 20.74
C PRO A 35 23.10 16.37 20.90
N GLY A 36 21.87 16.83 20.75
CA GLY A 36 21.49 18.24 20.96
C GLY A 36 21.07 19.01 19.71
N GLN A 37 21.30 18.49 18.52
CA GLN A 37 20.57 18.93 17.32
C GLN A 37 19.27 18.14 17.22
N PRO A 38 18.14 18.73 16.84
CA PRO A 38 16.98 17.95 16.47
C PRO A 38 17.41 17.07 15.30
N VAL A 39 17.59 15.77 15.54
CA VAL A 39 17.70 14.80 14.46
C VAL A 39 16.45 15.03 13.63
N PRO A 40 16.54 15.35 12.33
CA PRO A 40 15.37 15.47 11.52
C PRO A 40 14.74 14.09 11.51
N TYR A 41 13.78 13.93 12.41
CA TYR A 41 12.77 12.91 12.53
C TYR A 41 13.24 11.48 12.21
N ASP A 42 13.75 10.80 13.20
CA ASP A 42 13.58 9.37 13.29
C ASP A 42 12.08 9.15 13.47
N GLU A 43 11.36 9.21 12.37
CA GLU A 43 9.92 9.15 12.34
C GLU A 43 9.49 7.70 12.63
N ARG A 44 9.05 7.45 13.88
CA ARG A 44 8.59 6.14 14.34
C ARG A 44 7.08 6.03 14.34
N LEU A 45 6.44 6.71 13.39
CA LEU A 45 4.99 6.72 13.28
C LEU A 45 4.50 5.42 12.60
N GLY A 46 3.42 4.88 13.12
CA GLY A 46 2.75 3.73 12.54
C GLY A 46 1.87 4.12 11.35
N TRP A 47 2.48 4.47 10.22
CA TRP A 47 1.77 4.86 9.01
C TRP A 47 0.83 3.77 8.53
N THR A 48 -0.43 4.14 8.35
CA THR A 48 -1.50 3.20 8.05
C THR A 48 -1.47 2.75 6.59
N GLY A 49 -1.01 3.60 5.67
CA GLY A 49 -0.79 3.25 4.27
C GLY A 49 0.27 2.17 4.12
N ASP A 50 1.41 2.34 4.79
CA ASP A 50 2.50 1.36 4.84
C ASP A 50 2.03 0.03 5.41
N THR A 51 1.30 0.10 6.51
CA THR A 51 0.74 -1.07 7.17
C THR A 51 -0.21 -1.84 6.25
N GLN A 52 -1.12 -1.17 5.56
CA GLN A 52 -2.11 -1.84 4.72
C GLN A 52 -1.49 -2.49 3.48
N VAL A 53 -0.44 -1.91 2.89
CA VAL A 53 0.22 -2.52 1.72
C VAL A 53 1.08 -3.73 2.11
N PHE A 54 1.52 -3.83 3.37
CA PHE A 54 2.43 -4.88 3.81
C PHE A 54 1.81 -5.94 4.72
N CYS A 55 0.63 -5.73 5.31
CA CYS A 55 0.05 -6.62 6.33
C CYS A 55 -0.09 -8.08 5.86
N ARG A 56 -0.42 -8.31 4.59
CA ARG A 56 -0.53 -9.67 4.03
C ARG A 56 0.87 -10.30 3.86
N ALA A 57 1.84 -9.55 3.37
CA ALA A 57 3.23 -9.99 3.31
C ALA A 57 3.79 -10.31 4.71
N ALA A 58 3.50 -9.47 5.71
CA ALA A 58 3.87 -9.73 7.09
C ALA A 58 3.31 -11.04 7.62
N SER A 59 2.06 -11.37 7.26
CA SER A 59 1.37 -12.60 7.70
C SER A 59 2.00 -13.88 7.17
N TYR A 60 2.70 -13.84 6.05
CA TYR A 60 3.51 -14.95 5.54
C TYR A 60 4.85 -15.10 6.28
N ASN A 61 5.41 -14.00 6.77
CA ASN A 61 6.73 -13.99 7.40
C ASN A 61 6.68 -14.25 8.91
N ALA A 62 5.58 -13.91 9.58
CA ALA A 62 5.44 -14.06 11.02
C ALA A 62 3.96 -14.21 11.42
N ASN A 63 3.71 -14.79 12.61
CA ASN A 63 2.37 -14.75 13.19
C ASN A 63 2.09 -13.35 13.76
N VAL A 64 1.34 -12.56 13.01
CA VAL A 64 1.03 -11.15 13.33
C VAL A 64 -0.42 -10.92 13.77
N SER A 65 -1.22 -11.99 13.99
CA SER A 65 -2.64 -11.87 14.35
C SER A 65 -2.85 -11.02 15.60
N ALA A 66 -2.19 -11.35 16.70
CA ALA A 66 -2.32 -10.61 17.97
C ALA A 66 -1.79 -9.17 17.85
N PHE A 67 -0.74 -8.94 17.06
CA PHE A 67 -0.23 -7.61 16.77
C PHE A 67 -1.31 -6.75 16.10
N PHE A 68 -1.95 -7.25 15.04
CA PHE A 68 -2.97 -6.51 14.33
C PHE A 68 -4.28 -6.36 15.11
N GLU A 69 -4.64 -7.31 15.97
CA GLU A 69 -5.74 -7.11 16.91
C GLU A 69 -5.52 -5.90 17.84
N LYS A 70 -4.30 -5.77 18.36
CA LYS A 70 -3.91 -4.61 19.18
C LYS A 70 -3.88 -3.34 18.33
N TRP A 71 -3.26 -3.37 17.16
CA TRP A 71 -3.15 -2.22 16.27
C TRP A 71 -4.53 -1.70 15.83
N MET A 72 -5.48 -2.61 15.56
CA MET A 72 -6.86 -2.22 15.26
C MET A 72 -7.60 -1.58 16.43
N ARG A 73 -7.21 -1.87 17.68
CA ARG A 73 -7.69 -1.09 18.84
C ARG A 73 -7.17 0.33 18.80
N ASP A 74 -5.89 0.52 18.52
CA ASP A 74 -5.30 1.86 18.36
C ASP A 74 -5.99 2.66 17.23
N MET A 75 -6.31 2.01 16.12
CA MET A 75 -7.07 2.62 15.03
C MET A 75 -8.45 3.10 15.50
N ARG A 76 -9.18 2.29 16.29
CA ARG A 76 -10.49 2.67 16.84
C ARG A 76 -10.38 3.78 17.87
N ASP A 77 -9.41 3.68 18.77
CA ASP A 77 -9.18 4.68 19.82
C ASP A 77 -8.79 6.04 19.23
N GLY A 78 -8.10 6.02 18.08
CA GLY A 78 -7.75 7.22 17.31
C GLY A 78 -8.84 7.67 16.33
N GLN A 79 -9.95 6.95 16.17
CA GLN A 79 -11.00 7.31 15.22
C GLN A 79 -11.69 8.61 15.62
N ARG A 80 -11.72 9.58 14.72
CA ARG A 80 -12.34 10.89 14.94
C ARG A 80 -13.87 10.75 15.04
N SER A 81 -14.52 11.71 15.70
CA SER A 81 -15.97 11.68 15.95
C SER A 81 -16.83 11.65 14.70
N ASP A 82 -16.33 12.16 13.56
CA ASP A 82 -16.99 12.10 12.25
C ASP A 82 -16.77 10.77 11.51
N GLY A 83 -16.05 9.82 12.10
CA GLY A 83 -15.76 8.50 11.56
C GLY A 83 -14.44 8.36 10.82
N ALA A 84 -13.67 9.42 10.60
CA ALA A 84 -12.38 9.34 9.93
C ALA A 84 -11.38 8.52 10.76
N TYR A 85 -10.74 7.52 10.14
CA TYR A 85 -9.58 6.86 10.76
C TYR A 85 -8.33 7.74 10.66
N PRO A 86 -7.41 7.62 11.61
CA PRO A 86 -6.13 8.33 11.55
C PRO A 86 -5.23 7.79 10.43
N ASP A 87 -4.33 8.64 9.93
CA ASP A 87 -3.33 8.25 8.94
C ASP A 87 -2.10 7.58 9.57
N VAL A 88 -1.98 7.64 10.89
CA VAL A 88 -1.00 6.91 11.71
C VAL A 88 -1.68 6.30 12.94
N ALA A 89 -1.26 5.10 13.35
CA ALA A 89 -1.78 4.43 14.55
C ALA A 89 -0.63 3.84 15.39
N PRO A 90 -0.55 4.14 16.71
CA PRO A 90 -1.44 5.05 17.45
C PRO A 90 -1.48 6.46 16.88
N HIS A 91 -2.63 7.14 17.01
CA HIS A 91 -2.78 8.49 16.47
C HIS A 91 -1.83 9.49 17.16
N SER A 92 -1.30 10.40 16.36
CA SER A 92 -0.45 11.51 16.77
C SER A 92 -0.94 12.82 16.13
N TRP A 93 -0.07 13.76 15.88
CA TRP A 93 -0.37 15.05 15.22
C TRP A 93 -0.63 14.95 13.70
N VAL A 94 -0.48 13.77 13.09
CA VAL A 94 -0.73 13.55 11.66
C VAL A 94 -2.23 13.51 11.36
N GLY A 95 -2.60 13.70 10.11
CA GLY A 95 -3.97 13.84 9.64
C GLY A 95 -4.86 12.60 9.75
N TYR A 96 -6.02 12.72 9.11
CA TYR A 96 -7.07 11.70 9.13
C TYR A 96 -7.67 11.51 7.74
N GLY A 97 -8.17 10.32 7.48
CA GLY A 97 -9.09 10.07 6.38
C GLY A 97 -8.45 10.11 4.99
N GLN A 98 -7.12 10.04 4.87
CA GLN A 98 -6.47 10.04 3.56
C GLN A 98 -6.64 8.69 2.87
N ALA A 99 -7.06 8.74 1.60
CA ALA A 99 -7.24 7.54 0.79
C ALA A 99 -5.92 6.75 0.66
N ALA A 100 -6.03 5.43 0.64
CA ALA A 100 -4.93 4.47 0.70
C ALA A 100 -4.17 4.42 2.04
N TRP A 101 -4.49 5.28 3.00
CA TRP A 101 -3.97 5.25 4.38
C TRP A 101 -5.05 4.87 5.38
N ALA A 102 -6.02 5.73 5.60
CA ALA A 102 -7.12 5.49 6.53
C ALA A 102 -7.97 4.24 6.18
N ASP A 103 -7.98 3.84 4.92
CA ASP A 103 -8.65 2.62 4.44
C ASP A 103 -8.10 1.33 5.09
N ALA A 104 -6.91 1.41 5.71
CA ALA A 104 -6.33 0.35 6.54
C ALA A 104 -7.31 -0.14 7.62
N GLY A 105 -8.18 0.74 8.13
CA GLY A 105 -9.22 0.37 9.08
C GLY A 105 -10.20 -0.71 8.60
N ILE A 106 -10.30 -0.91 7.28
CA ILE A 106 -11.12 -1.97 6.67
C ILE A 106 -10.23 -3.05 6.04
N ILE A 107 -9.13 -2.67 5.38
CA ILE A 107 -8.26 -3.60 4.65
C ILE A 107 -7.52 -4.56 5.59
N VAL A 108 -6.97 -4.04 6.69
CA VAL A 108 -6.19 -4.86 7.64
C VAL A 108 -7.06 -5.92 8.32
N PRO A 109 -8.23 -5.62 8.92
CA PRO A 109 -9.09 -6.63 9.50
C PRO A 109 -9.51 -7.72 8.51
N TRP A 110 -9.84 -7.34 7.27
CA TRP A 110 -10.14 -8.31 6.23
C TRP A 110 -8.96 -9.23 5.93
N THR A 111 -7.76 -8.67 5.81
CA THR A 111 -6.54 -9.46 5.56
C THR A 111 -6.25 -10.42 6.70
N ILE A 112 -6.37 -10.00 7.95
CA ILE A 112 -6.12 -10.85 9.12
C ILE A 112 -7.19 -11.94 9.25
N TYR A 113 -8.45 -11.64 8.94
CA TYR A 113 -9.48 -12.67 8.83
C TYR A 113 -9.10 -13.75 7.80
N LEU A 114 -8.70 -13.35 6.60
CA LEU A 114 -8.31 -14.29 5.56
C LEU A 114 -7.09 -15.15 5.95
N MET A 115 -6.09 -14.54 6.59
CA MET A 115 -4.81 -15.23 6.88
C MET A 115 -4.87 -16.13 8.12
N TYR A 116 -5.81 -15.91 9.04
CA TYR A 116 -5.85 -16.58 10.34
C TYR A 116 -7.23 -17.13 10.72
N ASP A 117 -8.23 -17.04 9.85
CA ASP A 117 -9.65 -17.34 10.17
C ASP A 117 -10.15 -16.57 11.42
N ASN A 118 -9.57 -15.39 11.66
CA ASN A 118 -9.89 -14.57 12.82
C ASN A 118 -11.15 -13.74 12.57
N LYS A 119 -12.31 -14.38 12.61
CA LYS A 119 -13.61 -13.71 12.43
C LYS A 119 -13.90 -12.67 13.51
N LYS A 120 -13.31 -12.83 14.70
CA LYS A 120 -13.47 -11.88 15.81
C LYS A 120 -12.94 -10.50 15.46
N ILE A 121 -11.85 -10.37 14.71
CA ILE A 121 -11.31 -9.06 14.32
C ILE A 121 -12.32 -8.29 13.45
N LEU A 122 -13.09 -8.98 12.61
CA LEU A 122 -14.17 -8.36 11.84
C LEU A 122 -15.30 -7.88 12.74
N GLN A 123 -15.75 -8.73 13.69
CA GLN A 123 -16.82 -8.41 14.63
C GLN A 123 -16.48 -7.20 15.49
N ASP A 124 -15.28 -7.19 16.08
CA ASP A 124 -14.81 -6.13 16.98
C ASP A 124 -14.67 -4.77 16.29
N ASN A 125 -14.43 -4.76 14.98
CA ASN A 125 -14.15 -3.54 14.22
C ASN A 125 -15.33 -3.09 13.33
N TYR A 126 -16.37 -3.89 13.16
CA TYR A 126 -17.44 -3.63 12.19
C TYR A 126 -18.11 -2.26 12.38
N ALA A 127 -18.46 -1.92 13.60
CA ALA A 127 -19.11 -0.64 13.90
C ALA A 127 -18.21 0.57 13.57
N SER A 128 -16.91 0.48 13.78
CA SER A 128 -15.97 1.53 13.43
C SER A 128 -15.75 1.62 11.92
N MET A 129 -15.77 0.48 11.21
CA MET A 129 -15.74 0.45 9.75
C MET A 129 -16.98 1.12 9.14
N GLU A 130 -18.18 0.89 9.70
CA GLU A 130 -19.41 1.56 9.25
C GLU A 130 -19.33 3.07 9.41
N LYS A 131 -18.81 3.57 10.55
CA LYS A 131 -18.57 5.01 10.75
C LYS A 131 -17.61 5.58 9.70
N TYR A 132 -16.57 4.82 9.35
CA TYR A 132 -15.65 5.25 8.30
C TYR A 132 -16.32 5.29 6.91
N MET A 133 -17.14 4.31 6.57
CA MET A 133 -17.92 4.34 5.32
C MET A 133 -18.94 5.50 5.30
N GLU A 134 -19.50 5.85 6.43
CA GLU A 134 -20.35 7.04 6.58
C GLU A 134 -19.53 8.32 6.36
N PHE A 135 -18.36 8.44 7.00
CA PHE A 135 -17.42 9.53 6.75
C PHE A 135 -17.11 9.67 5.25
N LEU A 136 -16.74 8.58 4.57
CA LEU A 136 -16.46 8.58 3.13
C LEU A 136 -17.68 9.06 2.32
N SER A 137 -18.89 8.70 2.72
CA SER A 137 -20.11 9.11 2.03
C SER A 137 -20.36 10.61 2.09
N HIS A 138 -19.88 11.29 3.13
CA HIS A 138 -20.00 12.76 3.29
C HIS A 138 -18.87 13.53 2.57
N GLN A 139 -17.80 12.87 2.17
CA GLN A 139 -16.70 13.50 1.43
C GLN A 139 -16.97 13.61 -0.08
N LYS A 140 -18.20 13.34 -0.50
CA LYS A 140 -18.62 13.48 -1.89
C LYS A 140 -18.55 14.95 -2.31
N GLY A 141 -17.60 15.28 -3.17
CA GLY A 141 -17.70 16.47 -4.01
C GLY A 141 -18.66 16.20 -5.18
N ASP A 142 -18.27 16.52 -6.40
CA ASP A 142 -19.00 16.20 -7.62
C ASP A 142 -19.02 14.68 -7.88
N GLY A 143 -19.97 13.95 -7.33
CA GLY A 143 -20.01 12.51 -7.33
C GLY A 143 -19.08 11.90 -6.27
N TYR A 144 -18.66 10.64 -6.42
CA TYR A 144 -17.80 9.93 -5.45
C TYR A 144 -16.34 10.40 -5.48
N ASN A 145 -16.15 11.69 -5.57
CA ASN A 145 -14.87 12.35 -5.76
C ASN A 145 -14.25 12.71 -4.42
N TYR A 146 -13.87 11.69 -3.69
CA TYR A 146 -13.30 11.82 -2.37
C TYR A 146 -11.84 12.27 -2.42
N ASN A 147 -11.52 13.36 -1.71
CA ASN A 147 -10.17 13.88 -1.55
C ASN A 147 -9.56 13.68 -0.16
N GLY A 148 -10.32 13.10 0.77
CA GLY A 148 -9.95 13.08 2.18
C GLY A 148 -10.06 14.45 2.85
N ALA A 149 -9.69 14.52 4.12
CA ALA A 149 -9.68 15.76 4.91
C ALA A 149 -8.55 16.72 4.52
N GLY A 150 -7.85 16.46 3.44
CA GLY A 150 -6.73 17.24 2.93
C GLY A 150 -6.27 16.73 1.57
N THR A 151 -5.03 16.96 1.21
CA THR A 151 -4.41 16.37 0.03
C THR A 151 -4.00 14.95 0.36
N ASN A 152 -4.62 13.92 -0.22
CA ASN A 152 -4.14 12.56 -0.03
C ASN A 152 -2.72 12.37 -0.59
N TYR A 153 -2.06 11.28 -0.18
CA TYR A 153 -0.66 11.03 -0.51
C TYR A 153 -0.47 10.46 -1.93
N GLY A 154 -1.55 10.09 -2.62
CA GLY A 154 -1.48 9.48 -3.96
C GLY A 154 -0.80 8.12 -3.96
N ASP A 155 -0.08 7.80 -5.03
CA ASP A 155 0.85 6.67 -5.05
C ASP A 155 2.23 7.14 -4.58
N TRP A 156 2.43 7.10 -3.24
CA TRP A 156 3.57 7.72 -2.58
C TRP A 156 4.90 7.26 -3.15
N LEU A 157 5.78 8.20 -3.47
CA LEU A 157 7.10 7.99 -4.06
C LEU A 157 7.10 7.29 -5.44
N SER A 158 6.00 7.37 -6.18
CA SER A 158 5.96 6.92 -7.57
C SER A 158 6.84 7.79 -8.47
N TYR A 159 7.36 7.19 -9.56
CA TYR A 159 8.08 7.92 -10.62
C TYR A 159 7.14 8.46 -11.71
N GLU A 160 5.91 7.96 -11.76
CA GLU A 160 4.85 8.42 -12.65
C GLU A 160 3.62 8.81 -11.81
N ASP A 161 3.19 10.06 -11.90
CA ASP A 161 2.09 10.56 -11.07
C ASP A 161 0.74 9.91 -11.45
N THR A 162 -0.04 9.62 -10.43
CA THR A 162 -1.44 9.19 -10.55
C THR A 162 -2.31 10.22 -9.86
N GLU A 163 -3.33 10.72 -10.55
CA GLU A 163 -4.24 11.71 -9.99
C GLU A 163 -4.77 11.25 -8.62
N ARG A 164 -4.60 12.09 -7.60
CA ARG A 164 -4.98 11.74 -6.21
C ARG A 164 -6.47 11.41 -6.08
N ARG A 165 -7.31 12.11 -6.84
CA ARG A 165 -8.76 11.82 -6.87
C ARG A 165 -9.04 10.45 -7.47
N TYR A 166 -8.28 10.05 -8.49
CA TYR A 166 -8.37 8.71 -9.06
C TYR A 166 -8.11 7.64 -8.00
N VAL A 167 -7.02 7.79 -7.23
CA VAL A 167 -6.69 6.89 -6.11
C VAL A 167 -7.83 6.87 -5.09
N SER A 168 -8.37 8.04 -4.73
CA SER A 168 -9.47 8.14 -3.77
C SER A 168 -10.72 7.38 -4.20
N VAL A 169 -11.14 7.52 -5.46
CA VAL A 169 -12.31 6.80 -6.00
C VAL A 169 -12.05 5.29 -6.02
N CYS A 170 -10.85 4.87 -6.41
CA CYS A 170 -10.46 3.46 -6.40
C CYS A 170 -10.54 2.87 -4.98
N TYR A 171 -10.00 3.55 -3.98
CA TYR A 171 -10.04 3.06 -2.60
C TYR A 171 -11.45 3.08 -2.00
N TYR A 172 -12.28 4.05 -2.36
CA TYR A 172 -13.70 4.03 -1.96
C TYR A 172 -14.45 2.85 -2.57
N ALA A 173 -14.19 2.53 -3.85
CA ALA A 173 -14.72 1.31 -4.46
C ALA A 173 -14.22 0.05 -3.74
N TYR A 174 -12.94 0.01 -3.41
CA TYR A 174 -12.32 -1.12 -2.72
C TYR A 174 -12.90 -1.34 -1.33
N THR A 175 -13.00 -0.29 -0.51
CA THR A 175 -13.60 -0.39 0.83
C THR A 175 -15.06 -0.80 0.78
N ALA A 176 -15.84 -0.31 -0.19
CA ALA A 176 -17.22 -0.75 -0.40
C ALA A 176 -17.31 -2.25 -0.79
N GLN A 177 -16.40 -2.74 -1.67
CA GLN A 177 -16.30 -4.16 -2.00
C GLN A 177 -15.93 -5.01 -0.78
N LEU A 178 -14.96 -4.55 0.03
CA LEU A 178 -14.56 -5.26 1.25
C LEU A 178 -15.67 -5.28 2.30
N MET A 179 -16.36 -4.17 2.52
CA MET A 179 -17.49 -4.11 3.46
C MET A 179 -18.63 -5.07 3.05
N ALA A 180 -18.85 -5.26 1.74
CA ALA A 180 -19.78 -6.26 1.27
C ALA A 180 -19.33 -7.68 1.61
N LYS A 181 -18.04 -8.01 1.41
CA LYS A 181 -17.44 -9.32 1.76
C LYS A 181 -17.44 -9.54 3.28
N ILE A 182 -17.04 -8.54 4.06
CA ILE A 182 -17.03 -8.59 5.53
C ILE A 182 -18.44 -8.84 6.07
N SER A 183 -19.44 -8.11 5.55
CA SER A 183 -20.83 -8.33 5.96
C SER A 183 -21.31 -9.74 5.62
N GLU A 184 -20.93 -10.29 4.46
CA GLU A 184 -21.26 -11.68 4.11
C GLU A 184 -20.58 -12.68 5.05
N ALA A 185 -19.29 -12.46 5.38
CA ALA A 185 -18.55 -13.31 6.31
C ALA A 185 -19.12 -13.29 7.74
N LEU A 186 -19.72 -12.17 8.16
CA LEU A 186 -20.34 -12.02 9.47
C LEU A 186 -21.79 -12.50 9.54
N LYS A 187 -22.40 -12.83 8.41
CA LYS A 187 -23.76 -13.33 8.33
C LYS A 187 -23.95 -14.60 9.18
N THR A 188 -25.10 -14.69 9.84
CA THR A 188 -25.55 -15.87 10.57
C THR A 188 -26.98 -16.18 10.16
N ASP A 189 -27.41 -17.43 10.34
CA ASP A 189 -28.77 -17.86 9.97
C ASP A 189 -29.88 -17.10 10.73
N ASP A 190 -29.55 -16.58 11.90
CA ASP A 190 -30.50 -15.91 12.79
C ASP A 190 -30.53 -14.38 12.65
N CYS A 191 -29.73 -13.77 11.74
CA CYS A 191 -29.61 -12.32 11.65
C CYS A 191 -29.51 -11.79 10.21
N ASP A 192 -30.62 -11.26 9.69
CA ASP A 192 -30.69 -10.64 8.36
C ASP A 192 -29.97 -9.30 8.22
N ALA A 193 -29.51 -8.70 9.34
CA ALA A 193 -28.89 -7.38 9.32
C ALA A 193 -27.63 -7.33 8.44
N TYR A 194 -26.74 -8.30 8.57
CA TYR A 194 -25.53 -8.35 7.75
C TYR A 194 -25.81 -8.68 6.28
N ALA A 195 -26.82 -9.49 5.98
CA ALA A 195 -27.24 -9.78 4.62
C ALA A 195 -27.72 -8.49 3.91
N SER A 196 -28.53 -7.68 4.60
CA SER A 196 -29.00 -6.39 4.11
C SER A 196 -27.85 -5.41 3.88
N LYS A 197 -26.87 -5.36 4.80
CA LYS A 197 -25.67 -4.53 4.69
C LYS A 197 -24.77 -4.97 3.53
N ALA A 198 -24.54 -6.28 3.37
CA ALA A 198 -23.81 -6.82 2.23
C ALA A 198 -24.42 -6.39 0.89
N LYS A 199 -25.74 -6.46 0.76
CA LYS A 199 -26.47 -5.99 -0.43
C LYS A 199 -26.30 -4.48 -0.65
N ALA A 200 -26.38 -3.68 0.40
CA ALA A 200 -26.21 -2.23 0.33
C ALA A 200 -24.79 -1.85 -0.12
N TYR A 201 -23.76 -2.48 0.44
CA TYR A 201 -22.36 -2.21 0.05
C TYR A 201 -22.03 -2.71 -1.35
N ARG A 202 -22.58 -3.85 -1.81
CA ARG A 202 -22.46 -4.28 -3.22
C ARG A 202 -23.07 -3.23 -4.16
N LYS A 203 -24.24 -2.70 -3.82
CA LYS A 203 -24.88 -1.64 -4.61
C LYS A 203 -24.02 -0.37 -4.63
N LEU A 204 -23.50 0.06 -3.49
CA LEU A 204 -22.57 1.19 -3.40
C LEU A 204 -21.32 0.99 -4.27
N ALA A 205 -20.69 -0.19 -4.18
CA ALA A 205 -19.52 -0.50 -5.01
C ALA A 205 -19.83 -0.42 -6.52
N GLN A 206 -21.00 -0.87 -6.94
CA GLN A 206 -21.44 -0.75 -8.34
C GLN A 206 -21.71 0.70 -8.76
N GLU A 207 -22.28 1.52 -7.89
CA GLU A 207 -22.50 2.94 -8.13
C GLU A 207 -21.17 3.68 -8.30
N ILE A 208 -20.18 3.40 -7.42
CA ILE A 208 -18.85 3.98 -7.51
C ILE A 208 -18.14 3.51 -8.79
N LYS A 209 -18.23 2.22 -9.14
CA LYS A 209 -17.70 1.68 -10.40
C LYS A 209 -18.26 2.42 -11.61
N LYS A 210 -19.58 2.66 -11.64
CA LYS A 210 -20.22 3.38 -12.74
C LYS A 210 -19.75 4.83 -12.84
N GLU A 211 -19.61 5.53 -11.69
CA GLU A 211 -19.08 6.88 -11.65
C GLU A 211 -17.61 6.92 -12.11
N PHE A 212 -16.78 5.95 -11.66
CA PHE A 212 -15.41 5.80 -12.13
C PHE A 212 -15.36 5.65 -13.65
N GLN A 213 -16.19 4.78 -14.24
CA GLN A 213 -16.26 4.57 -15.68
C GLN A 213 -16.63 5.84 -16.43
N THR A 214 -17.62 6.57 -15.96
CA THR A 214 -18.04 7.84 -16.58
C THR A 214 -16.92 8.87 -16.57
N ARG A 215 -16.16 8.93 -15.50
CA ARG A 215 -15.14 9.97 -15.30
C ARG A 215 -13.80 9.63 -15.91
N TYR A 216 -13.37 8.39 -15.75
CA TYR A 216 -11.98 7.97 -16.01
C TYR A 216 -11.81 7.01 -17.18
N VAL A 217 -12.88 6.53 -17.78
CA VAL A 217 -12.80 5.71 -19.00
C VAL A 217 -13.22 6.58 -20.20
N ASP A 218 -12.49 6.46 -21.29
CA ASP A 218 -12.79 7.14 -22.56
C ASP A 218 -13.77 6.32 -23.43
N ALA A 219 -14.15 6.88 -24.58
CA ALA A 219 -15.10 6.25 -25.49
C ALA A 219 -14.58 4.92 -26.10
N ASP A 220 -13.26 4.73 -26.13
CA ASP A 220 -12.60 3.52 -26.63
C ASP A 220 -12.42 2.45 -25.55
N GLY A 221 -12.93 2.70 -24.34
CA GLY A 221 -12.84 1.82 -23.19
C GLY A 221 -11.47 1.82 -22.49
N ASP A 222 -10.58 2.75 -22.84
CA ASP A 222 -9.27 2.90 -22.19
C ASP A 222 -9.34 3.93 -21.05
N LEU A 223 -8.36 3.89 -20.13
CA LEU A 223 -8.28 4.86 -19.04
C LEU A 223 -7.80 6.23 -19.56
N LYS A 224 -8.40 7.31 -19.05
CA LYS A 224 -7.89 8.68 -19.27
C LYS A 224 -6.61 8.93 -18.49
N GLN A 225 -6.49 8.36 -17.30
CA GLN A 225 -5.28 8.36 -16.48
C GLN A 225 -4.35 7.22 -16.94
N LYS A 226 -3.13 7.56 -17.38
CA LYS A 226 -2.25 6.63 -18.10
C LYS A 226 -1.09 6.06 -17.27
N SER A 227 -1.01 6.31 -15.96
CA SER A 227 0.06 5.77 -15.12
C SER A 227 -0.04 4.25 -14.94
N GLN A 228 1.08 3.57 -14.67
CA GLN A 228 1.07 2.14 -14.34
C GLN A 228 0.11 1.87 -13.17
N THR A 229 0.18 2.66 -12.10
CA THR A 229 -0.68 2.53 -10.92
C THR A 229 -2.17 2.68 -11.25
N ALA A 230 -2.52 3.56 -12.19
CA ALA A 230 -3.91 3.70 -12.61
C ALA A 230 -4.45 2.41 -13.26
N TYR A 231 -3.71 1.81 -14.17
CA TYR A 231 -4.10 0.52 -14.76
C TYR A 231 -4.18 -0.59 -13.70
N LEU A 232 -3.21 -0.67 -12.80
CA LEU A 232 -3.18 -1.67 -11.72
C LEU A 232 -4.40 -1.58 -10.81
N LEU A 233 -4.75 -0.38 -10.35
CA LEU A 233 -5.94 -0.17 -9.52
C LEU A 233 -7.23 -0.54 -10.25
N ALA A 234 -7.37 -0.10 -11.51
CA ALA A 234 -8.57 -0.41 -12.29
C ALA A 234 -8.72 -1.91 -12.58
N LEU A 235 -7.62 -2.62 -12.83
CA LEU A 235 -7.59 -4.07 -13.05
C LEU A 235 -7.91 -4.84 -11.77
N LYS A 236 -7.20 -4.55 -10.68
CA LYS A 236 -7.37 -5.21 -9.39
C LYS A 236 -8.80 -5.08 -8.85
N LEU A 237 -9.42 -3.92 -9.04
CA LEU A 237 -10.73 -3.59 -8.49
C LEU A 237 -11.89 -3.83 -9.47
N ASP A 238 -11.60 -4.41 -10.62
CA ASP A 238 -12.60 -4.68 -11.68
C ASP A 238 -13.40 -3.45 -12.10
N LEU A 239 -12.72 -2.32 -12.37
CA LEU A 239 -13.37 -1.04 -12.68
C LEU A 239 -13.58 -0.80 -14.19
N PHE A 240 -13.02 -1.62 -15.06
CA PHE A 240 -13.25 -1.54 -16.50
C PHE A 240 -14.71 -1.86 -16.87
N PRO A 241 -15.28 -1.23 -17.92
CA PRO A 241 -16.69 -1.40 -18.29
C PRO A 241 -17.00 -2.76 -18.90
N THR A 242 -16.05 -3.33 -19.66
CA THR A 242 -16.22 -4.61 -20.35
C THR A 242 -14.97 -5.46 -20.25
N GLU A 243 -15.10 -6.74 -20.58
CA GLU A 243 -13.98 -7.69 -20.66
C GLU A 243 -12.94 -7.26 -21.71
N GLU A 244 -13.40 -6.73 -22.86
CA GLU A 244 -12.55 -6.24 -23.93
C GLU A 244 -11.73 -5.03 -23.46
N ALA A 245 -12.37 -4.08 -22.78
CA ALA A 245 -11.70 -2.91 -22.20
C ALA A 245 -10.67 -3.34 -21.13
N ARG A 246 -11.00 -4.35 -20.31
CA ARG A 246 -10.09 -4.93 -19.32
C ARG A 246 -8.86 -5.56 -19.97
N LYS A 247 -9.06 -6.39 -21.02
CA LYS A 247 -7.94 -7.00 -21.78
C LYS A 247 -7.05 -5.94 -22.40
N LYS A 248 -7.63 -4.93 -23.05
CA LYS A 248 -6.90 -3.78 -23.59
C LYS A 248 -6.11 -3.04 -22.49
N GLY A 249 -6.69 -2.92 -21.30
CA GLY A 249 -6.01 -2.34 -20.14
C GLY A 249 -4.76 -3.12 -19.72
N VAL A 250 -4.85 -4.47 -19.69
CA VAL A 250 -3.69 -5.35 -19.42
C VAL A 250 -2.62 -5.17 -20.48
N GLU A 251 -2.97 -5.26 -21.77
CA GLU A 251 -2.03 -5.08 -22.88
C GLU A 251 -1.36 -3.70 -22.83
N THR A 252 -2.10 -2.66 -22.45
CA THR A 252 -1.56 -1.30 -22.35
C THR A 252 -0.59 -1.18 -21.18
N LEU A 253 -0.90 -1.79 -20.02
CA LEU A 253 0.00 -1.85 -18.88
C LEU A 253 1.32 -2.54 -19.25
N VAL A 254 1.26 -3.72 -19.89
CA VAL A 254 2.44 -4.48 -20.31
C VAL A 254 3.29 -3.67 -21.31
N ARG A 255 2.64 -3.03 -22.30
CA ARG A 255 3.36 -2.15 -23.25
C ARG A 255 4.03 -0.95 -22.56
N LYS A 256 3.39 -0.36 -21.53
CA LYS A 256 3.99 0.73 -20.75
C LYS A 256 5.22 0.25 -19.99
N ILE A 257 5.15 -0.92 -19.37
CA ILE A 257 6.29 -1.51 -18.64
C ILE A 257 7.43 -1.77 -19.61
N ALA A 258 7.16 -2.42 -20.75
CA ALA A 258 8.16 -2.68 -21.79
C ALA A 258 8.76 -1.38 -22.37
N GLY A 259 7.91 -0.38 -22.66
CA GLY A 259 8.34 0.93 -23.14
C GLY A 259 9.17 1.73 -22.13
N ASN A 260 9.05 1.40 -20.85
CA ASN A 260 9.90 1.94 -19.78
C ASN A 260 11.17 1.08 -19.54
N GLY A 261 11.53 0.21 -20.47
CA GLY A 261 12.69 -0.67 -20.35
C GLY A 261 12.51 -1.78 -19.31
N ASN A 262 11.32 -2.36 -19.24
CA ASN A 262 10.91 -3.36 -18.25
C ASN A 262 11.14 -2.88 -16.81
N ARG A 263 10.74 -1.63 -16.53
CA ARG A 263 10.87 -1.01 -15.21
C ARG A 263 9.51 -0.57 -14.69
N LEU A 264 9.32 -0.73 -13.40
CA LEU A 264 8.18 -0.14 -12.70
C LEU A 264 8.30 1.40 -12.65
N SER A 265 7.17 2.07 -12.46
CA SER A 265 7.10 3.52 -12.18
C SER A 265 6.23 3.82 -10.95
N THR A 266 5.85 2.77 -10.25
CA THR A 266 4.90 2.76 -9.14
C THR A 266 5.55 3.19 -7.82
N GLY A 267 4.73 3.78 -6.95
CA GLY A 267 5.03 4.03 -5.54
C GLY A 267 4.50 2.90 -4.64
N PHE A 268 4.19 3.22 -3.39
CA PHE A 268 3.77 2.22 -2.40
C PHE A 268 2.48 1.49 -2.80
N VAL A 269 1.48 2.25 -3.25
CA VAL A 269 0.16 1.72 -3.61
C VAL A 269 0.25 0.80 -4.83
N GLY A 270 0.86 1.30 -5.90
CA GLY A 270 0.96 0.53 -7.15
C GLY A 270 1.87 -0.68 -7.00
N THR A 271 3.02 -0.54 -6.34
CA THR A 271 4.00 -1.63 -6.17
C THR A 271 3.42 -2.81 -5.38
N ALA A 272 2.62 -2.54 -4.35
CA ALA A 272 2.01 -3.58 -3.53
C ALA A 272 1.08 -4.54 -4.32
N ILE A 273 0.54 -4.07 -5.44
CA ILE A 273 -0.41 -4.84 -6.25
C ILE A 273 0.14 -5.22 -7.62
N LEU A 274 1.32 -4.72 -8.00
CA LEU A 274 1.89 -4.81 -9.35
C LEU A 274 2.04 -6.26 -9.82
N ASN A 275 2.92 -7.01 -9.18
CA ASN A 275 3.28 -8.37 -9.61
C ASN A 275 2.09 -9.33 -9.50
N GLN A 276 1.29 -9.18 -8.43
CA GLN A 276 0.10 -10.00 -8.22
C GLN A 276 -0.96 -9.74 -9.30
N THR A 277 -1.20 -8.48 -9.66
CA THR A 277 -2.17 -8.14 -10.71
C THR A 277 -1.70 -8.64 -12.08
N LEU A 278 -0.43 -8.45 -12.42
CA LEU A 278 0.11 -8.98 -13.68
C LEU A 278 -0.09 -10.50 -13.76
N SER A 279 0.26 -11.24 -12.73
CA SER A 279 0.11 -12.70 -12.72
C SER A 279 -1.35 -13.15 -12.78
N GLN A 280 -2.26 -12.44 -12.12
CA GLN A 280 -3.70 -12.71 -12.17
C GLN A 280 -4.27 -12.63 -13.60
N PHE A 281 -3.69 -11.77 -14.42
CA PHE A 281 -4.08 -11.60 -15.83
C PHE A 281 -3.19 -12.34 -16.83
N GLY A 282 -2.38 -13.30 -16.37
CA GLY A 282 -1.57 -14.16 -17.24
C GLY A 282 -0.19 -13.59 -17.61
N GLU A 283 0.18 -12.43 -17.08
CA GLU A 283 1.41 -11.70 -17.41
C GLU A 283 2.53 -11.97 -16.37
N SER A 284 2.64 -13.23 -15.91
CA SER A 284 3.66 -13.62 -14.93
C SER A 284 5.09 -13.40 -15.42
N ASN A 285 5.36 -13.55 -16.73
CA ASN A 285 6.68 -13.28 -17.28
C ASN A 285 7.09 -11.82 -17.07
N THR A 286 6.16 -10.87 -17.32
CA THR A 286 6.38 -9.45 -17.06
C THR A 286 6.64 -9.19 -15.57
N ALA A 287 5.90 -9.88 -14.68
CA ALA A 287 6.10 -9.77 -13.23
C ALA A 287 7.48 -10.28 -12.80
N TYR A 288 7.98 -11.39 -13.37
CA TYR A 288 9.34 -11.89 -13.13
C TYR A 288 10.41 -10.94 -13.68
N ASP A 289 10.21 -10.39 -14.90
CA ASP A 289 11.14 -9.42 -15.48
C ASP A 289 11.30 -8.18 -14.60
N LEU A 290 10.21 -7.70 -14.01
CA LEU A 290 10.24 -6.59 -13.05
C LEU A 290 11.00 -6.95 -11.76
N LEU A 291 10.76 -8.14 -11.18
CA LEU A 291 11.46 -8.58 -9.97
C LEU A 291 12.96 -8.73 -10.24
N LEU A 292 13.35 -9.25 -11.40
CA LEU A 292 14.74 -9.52 -11.77
C LEU A 292 15.45 -8.32 -12.42
N GLN A 293 14.77 -7.19 -12.58
CA GLN A 293 15.33 -5.95 -13.12
C GLN A 293 16.46 -5.43 -12.20
N ARG A 294 17.59 -5.01 -12.80
CA ARG A 294 18.75 -4.48 -12.08
C ARG A 294 18.99 -2.98 -12.28
N ASN A 295 18.24 -2.34 -13.19
CA ASN A 295 18.32 -0.90 -13.38
C ASN A 295 17.29 -0.19 -12.49
N ASN A 296 17.66 0.98 -11.95
CA ASN A 296 16.74 1.83 -11.18
C ASN A 296 15.53 2.26 -12.04
N PRO A 297 14.31 2.22 -11.51
CA PRO A 297 13.89 1.67 -10.21
C PRO A 297 13.72 0.15 -10.24
N SER A 298 14.26 -0.55 -9.26
CA SER A 298 14.02 -2.00 -9.05
C SER A 298 14.56 -2.45 -7.69
N TRP A 299 14.10 -3.61 -7.21
CA TRP A 299 14.59 -4.22 -5.96
C TRP A 299 16.05 -4.65 -6.07
N LEU A 300 16.45 -5.28 -7.20
CA LEU A 300 17.83 -5.75 -7.37
C LEU A 300 18.81 -4.60 -7.54
N TYR A 301 18.38 -3.44 -8.04
CA TYR A 301 19.24 -2.25 -8.05
C TYR A 301 19.70 -1.89 -6.64
N SER A 302 18.78 -1.83 -5.67
CA SER A 302 19.14 -1.52 -4.27
C SER A 302 20.12 -2.56 -3.71
N ILE A 303 19.89 -3.85 -3.98
CA ILE A 303 20.80 -4.93 -3.58
C ILE A 303 22.18 -4.77 -4.21
N ASP A 304 22.27 -4.44 -5.50
CA ASP A 304 23.52 -4.17 -6.22
C ASP A 304 24.27 -2.94 -5.67
N GLN A 305 23.58 -2.04 -4.97
CA GLN A 305 24.19 -0.93 -4.23
C GLN A 305 24.54 -1.30 -2.78
N GLY A 306 24.37 -2.55 -2.38
CA GLY A 306 24.72 -3.05 -1.04
C GLY A 306 23.59 -3.00 -0.01
N ALA A 307 22.33 -2.81 -0.43
CA ALA A 307 21.20 -2.86 0.47
C ALA A 307 21.06 -4.22 1.15
N THR A 308 20.86 -4.20 2.46
CA THR A 308 20.52 -5.38 3.29
C THR A 308 19.09 -5.32 3.81
N THR A 309 18.41 -4.21 3.57
CA THR A 309 17.05 -3.90 3.97
C THR A 309 16.30 -3.28 2.78
N ILE A 310 14.97 -3.26 2.83
CA ILE A 310 14.17 -2.53 1.86
C ILE A 310 14.29 -1.02 2.14
N TRP A 311 14.53 -0.24 1.11
CA TRP A 311 14.62 1.22 1.17
C TRP A 311 13.25 1.87 0.96
N GLU A 312 13.07 3.07 1.53
CA GLU A 312 11.85 3.86 1.36
C GLU A 312 11.64 4.33 -0.08
N ARG A 313 12.74 4.71 -0.73
CA ARG A 313 12.71 5.23 -2.10
C ARG A 313 13.49 4.33 -3.04
N TRP A 314 13.06 4.25 -4.28
CA TRP A 314 13.83 3.58 -5.33
C TRP A 314 15.21 4.22 -5.56
N ASP A 315 15.32 5.53 -5.32
CA ASP A 315 16.53 6.34 -5.45
C ASP A 315 17.11 6.78 -4.10
N SER A 316 16.89 6.01 -3.02
CA SER A 316 17.48 6.30 -1.70
C SER A 316 18.99 6.48 -1.77
N TYR A 317 19.64 5.74 -2.66
CA TYR A 317 21.02 5.92 -3.06
C TYR A 317 21.17 5.62 -4.56
N THR A 318 21.92 6.46 -5.27
CA THR A 318 22.33 6.18 -6.65
C THR A 318 23.82 6.47 -6.81
N LYS A 319 24.49 5.75 -7.74
CA LYS A 319 25.93 5.96 -8.02
C LYS A 319 26.21 7.36 -8.54
N GLU A 320 25.26 7.93 -9.29
CA GLU A 320 25.39 9.21 -9.95
C GLU A 320 25.17 10.39 -9.00
N LYS A 321 24.24 10.25 -8.05
CA LYS A 321 23.79 11.34 -7.17
C LYS A 321 24.17 11.16 -5.71
N GLY A 322 24.64 9.95 -5.31
CA GLY A 322 24.84 9.62 -3.90
C GLY A 322 23.51 9.36 -3.17
N PHE A 323 23.47 9.71 -1.89
CA PHE A 323 22.29 9.56 -1.05
C PHE A 323 21.18 10.53 -1.44
N GLY A 324 19.94 10.06 -1.34
CA GLY A 324 18.72 10.88 -1.50
C GLY A 324 18.56 11.93 -0.39
N PRO A 325 17.47 12.71 -0.42
CA PRO A 325 17.24 13.78 0.54
C PRO A 325 17.09 13.25 1.96
N VAL A 326 17.85 13.78 2.91
CA VAL A 326 17.88 13.35 4.32
C VAL A 326 16.50 13.43 4.99
N SER A 327 15.71 14.43 4.62
CA SER A 327 14.39 14.67 5.21
C SER A 327 13.33 13.60 4.86
N MET A 328 13.61 12.72 3.90
CA MET A 328 12.67 11.71 3.41
C MET A 328 13.46 10.56 2.75
N ASN A 329 14.16 9.77 3.55
CA ASN A 329 15.03 8.73 3.01
C ASN A 329 15.40 7.69 4.08
N SER A 330 14.48 6.80 4.40
CA SER A 330 14.77 5.67 5.28
C SER A 330 15.41 4.51 4.52
N PHE A 331 16.47 3.95 5.09
CA PHE A 331 17.12 2.72 4.59
C PHE A 331 16.56 1.45 5.24
N ASN A 332 15.56 1.57 6.09
CA ASN A 332 14.87 0.44 6.72
C ASN A 332 13.36 0.68 6.69
N HIS A 333 12.76 0.42 5.54
CA HIS A 333 11.35 0.72 5.27
C HIS A 333 10.69 -0.45 4.53
N TYR A 334 9.55 -0.94 5.00
CA TYR A 334 9.00 -2.21 4.55
C TYR A 334 8.03 -2.14 3.35
N SER A 335 7.55 -0.97 2.95
CA SER A 335 6.43 -0.86 1.98
C SER A 335 6.70 -1.56 0.64
N TYR A 336 7.86 -1.35 0.03
CA TYR A 336 8.22 -2.06 -1.21
C TYR A 336 8.53 -3.55 -1.00
N GLY A 337 8.69 -4.00 0.24
CA GLY A 337 8.77 -5.41 0.61
C GLY A 337 7.46 -6.16 0.45
N ALA A 338 6.34 -5.46 0.19
CA ALA A 338 5.04 -6.05 -0.14
C ALA A 338 5.09 -7.04 -1.31
N VAL A 339 6.09 -6.93 -2.20
CA VAL A 339 6.33 -7.90 -3.28
C VAL A 339 6.50 -9.34 -2.77
N SER A 340 6.91 -9.53 -1.51
CA SER A 340 7.04 -10.86 -0.91
C SER A 340 5.69 -11.59 -0.81
N GLU A 341 4.56 -10.91 -0.74
CA GLU A 341 3.24 -11.53 -0.87
C GLU A 341 3.13 -12.30 -2.20
N TRP A 342 3.48 -11.65 -3.32
CA TRP A 342 3.46 -12.29 -4.62
C TRP A 342 4.47 -13.45 -4.72
N MET A 343 5.62 -13.32 -4.08
CA MET A 343 6.62 -14.39 -4.06
C MET A 343 6.06 -15.63 -3.35
N TYR A 344 5.41 -15.50 -2.21
CA TYR A 344 4.75 -16.62 -1.52
C TYR A 344 3.60 -17.19 -2.36
N ARG A 345 2.70 -16.35 -2.84
CA ARG A 345 1.46 -16.77 -3.52
C ARG A 345 1.72 -17.37 -4.89
N THR A 346 2.51 -16.70 -5.73
CA THR A 346 2.70 -17.07 -7.13
C THR A 346 3.94 -17.90 -7.35
N MET A 347 5.09 -17.50 -6.81
CA MET A 347 6.33 -18.26 -6.98
C MET A 347 6.35 -19.50 -6.08
N GLY A 348 5.94 -19.37 -4.82
CA GLY A 348 5.89 -20.45 -3.85
C GLY A 348 4.65 -21.33 -3.94
N GLY A 349 3.59 -20.86 -4.62
CA GLY A 349 2.32 -21.58 -4.72
C GLY A 349 1.55 -21.68 -3.39
N ILE A 350 1.88 -20.81 -2.42
CA ILE A 350 1.27 -20.78 -1.08
C ILE A 350 0.22 -19.67 -1.06
N ASP A 351 -0.97 -19.99 -1.49
CA ASP A 351 -2.09 -19.04 -1.48
C ASP A 351 -3.25 -19.56 -0.64
N ILE A 352 -4.15 -18.66 -0.28
CA ILE A 352 -5.37 -18.98 0.47
C ILE A 352 -6.57 -18.97 -0.45
N ASP A 353 -7.52 -19.84 -0.20
CA ASP A 353 -8.85 -19.79 -0.79
C ASP A 353 -9.67 -18.70 -0.05
N GLU A 354 -9.80 -17.52 -0.64
CA GLU A 354 -10.55 -16.41 -0.03
C GLU A 354 -12.05 -16.72 0.21
N THR A 355 -12.56 -17.84 -0.32
CA THR A 355 -13.92 -18.32 -0.06
C THR A 355 -13.99 -19.22 1.16
N ARG A 356 -12.85 -19.71 1.66
CA ARG A 356 -12.69 -20.61 2.80
C ARG A 356 -11.45 -20.24 3.62
N PRO A 357 -11.43 -19.05 4.20
CA PRO A 357 -10.29 -18.59 4.96
C PRO A 357 -10.02 -19.42 6.21
#